data_ce017257222e16b70965bd04ca55d5d7
#
_entry.id   ce017257222e16b70965bd04ca55d5d7
#
_cell.length_a   1.000
_cell.length_b   1.000
_cell.length_c   1.000
_cell.angle_alpha   90.00
_cell.angle_beta   90.00
_cell.angle_gamma   90.00
#
_symmetry.space_group_name_H-M   'P 1'
#
loop_
_entity.id
_entity.type
_entity.pdbx_description
1 polymer ?
#
loop_
_entity_poly.entity_id
_entity_poly.type
_entity_poly.pdbx_seq_one_letter_code
_entity_poly.pdbx_strand_id
1 'polypeptide(L)'
;MIFDNDMILLVWVKGKEVPGKDKSVWRFDDCGALIRKCDYGQTTEFGWEIDHIKPVSKGGRSEIWNLQPLQWENNRAKSDGVEIPVIKACQGRNVKDICSKILFE
;
A
#
# COMPACT_ATOMS: atom_id res chain seq x y z
N MET A 1 14.24 -5.08 -5.06
CA MET A 1 13.78 -5.38 -6.42
C MET A 1 13.37 -4.11 -7.12
N ILE A 2 13.72 -3.96 -8.39
CA ILE A 2 13.41 -2.76 -9.17
C ILE A 2 12.24 -3.10 -10.10
N PHE A 3 11.22 -2.26 -10.08
CA PHE A 3 10.06 -2.40 -10.96
C PHE A 3 10.10 -1.31 -12.03
N ASP A 4 9.71 -1.65 -13.26
CA ASP A 4 9.61 -0.65 -14.32
C ASP A 4 8.36 0.23 -14.14
N ASN A 5 8.29 1.31 -14.93
CA ASN A 5 7.21 2.28 -14.81
C ASN A 5 5.84 1.68 -15.09
N ASP A 6 5.76 0.73 -16.02
CA ASP A 6 4.49 0.08 -16.36
C ASP A 6 3.97 -0.75 -15.17
N MET A 7 4.86 -1.48 -14.51
CA MET A 7 4.48 -2.27 -13.33
C MET A 7 4.09 -1.36 -12.18
N ILE A 8 4.82 -0.27 -11.96
CA ILE A 8 4.49 0.69 -10.90
C ILE A 8 3.08 1.25 -11.12
N LEU A 9 2.73 1.59 -12.36
CA LEU A 9 1.40 2.10 -12.67
C LEU A 9 0.33 1.02 -12.47
N LEU A 10 0.58 -0.20 -12.89
CA LEU A 10 -0.36 -1.31 -12.70
C LEU A 10 -0.62 -1.59 -11.21
N VAL A 11 0.41 -1.48 -10.38
CA VAL A 11 0.26 -1.64 -8.94
C VAL A 11 -0.47 -0.45 -8.33
N TRP A 12 -0.15 0.77 -8.79
CA TRP A 12 -0.83 1.98 -8.32
C TRP A 12 -2.35 1.88 -8.47
N VAL A 13 -2.83 1.42 -9.63
CA VAL A 13 -4.28 1.35 -9.88
C VAL A 13 -4.98 0.26 -9.05
N LYS A 14 -4.25 -0.58 -8.34
CA LYS A 14 -4.83 -1.52 -7.38
C LYS A 14 -5.20 -0.84 -6.06
N GLY A 15 -4.66 0.35 -5.80
CA GLY A 15 -5.06 1.14 -4.64
C GLY A 15 -6.52 1.55 -4.72
N LYS A 16 -7.14 1.78 -3.57
CA LYS A 16 -8.54 2.16 -3.50
C LYS A 16 -8.72 3.63 -3.80
N GLU A 17 -9.74 3.98 -4.57
CA GLU A 17 -10.03 5.38 -4.89
C GLU A 17 -10.45 6.13 -3.63
N VAL A 18 -10.05 7.40 -3.55
CA VAL A 18 -10.37 8.27 -2.43
C VAL A 18 -11.53 9.16 -2.85
N PRO A 19 -12.69 9.09 -2.19
CA PRO A 19 -13.83 9.94 -2.56
C PRO A 19 -13.46 11.42 -2.59
N GLY A 20 -13.81 12.09 -3.68
CA GLY A 20 -13.57 13.52 -3.83
C GLY A 20 -12.15 13.90 -4.24
N LYS A 21 -11.26 12.93 -4.45
CA LYS A 21 -9.89 13.19 -4.87
C LYS A 21 -9.58 12.54 -6.22
N ASP A 22 -8.63 13.12 -6.93
CA ASP A 22 -8.17 12.60 -8.23
C ASP A 22 -7.45 11.27 -8.02
N LYS A 23 -7.99 10.23 -8.60
CA LYS A 23 -7.43 8.87 -8.48
C LYS A 23 -6.07 8.69 -9.17
N SER A 24 -5.68 9.62 -10.03
CA SER A 24 -4.34 9.62 -10.63
C SER A 24 -3.28 10.22 -9.71
N VAL A 25 -3.70 10.84 -8.61
CA VAL A 25 -2.81 11.49 -7.63
C VAL A 25 -2.88 10.80 -6.28
N TRP A 26 -4.09 10.42 -5.84
CA TRP A 26 -4.34 9.89 -4.50
C TRP A 26 -5.06 8.56 -4.54
N ARG A 27 -4.61 7.62 -3.69
CA ARG A 27 -5.32 6.36 -3.44
C ARG A 27 -5.11 5.96 -1.98
N PHE A 28 -5.91 5.01 -1.50
CA PHE A 28 -5.66 4.34 -0.24
C PHE A 28 -4.97 3.00 -0.49
N ASP A 29 -4.05 2.62 0.38
CA ASP A 29 -3.57 1.25 0.43
C ASP A 29 -4.59 0.35 1.15
N ASP A 30 -4.32 -0.94 1.24
CA ASP A 30 -5.24 -1.89 1.87
C ASP A 30 -5.38 -1.66 3.38
N CYS A 31 -4.45 -0.94 3.99
CA CYS A 31 -4.54 -0.57 5.40
C CYS A 31 -5.34 0.72 5.61
N GLY A 32 -5.76 1.37 4.54
CA GLY A 32 -6.46 2.65 4.63
C GLY A 32 -5.52 3.85 4.72
N ALA A 33 -4.24 3.67 4.44
CA ALA A 33 -3.29 4.78 4.41
C ALA A 33 -3.40 5.54 3.09
N LEU A 34 -3.39 6.87 3.18
CA LEU A 34 -3.38 7.73 2.00
C LEU A 34 -1.98 7.71 1.38
N ILE A 35 -1.92 7.42 0.10
CA ILE A 35 -0.68 7.39 -0.67
C ILE A 35 -0.80 8.33 -1.87
N ARG A 36 0.32 8.92 -2.28
CA ARG A 36 0.38 9.83 -3.41
C ARG A 36 1.24 9.22 -4.51
N LYS A 37 0.71 9.21 -5.73
CA LYS A 37 1.36 8.54 -6.86
C LYS A 37 2.82 8.94 -7.04
N CYS A 38 3.11 10.24 -7.02
CA CYS A 38 4.47 10.74 -7.26
C CYS A 38 5.43 10.48 -6.09
N ASP A 39 4.95 9.98 -4.97
CA ASP A 39 5.77 9.68 -3.80
C ASP A 39 6.23 8.22 -3.77
N TYR A 40 6.14 7.52 -4.89
CA TYR A 40 6.67 6.17 -5.00
C TYR A 40 8.15 6.12 -4.60
N GLY A 41 8.50 5.19 -3.71
CA GLY A 41 9.86 5.00 -3.24
C GLY A 41 10.36 6.04 -2.24
N GLN A 42 9.48 6.95 -1.79
CA GLN A 42 9.84 8.00 -0.84
C GLN A 42 9.40 7.63 0.57
N THR A 43 10.12 8.15 1.57
CA THR A 43 9.76 7.97 2.99
C THR A 43 9.07 9.23 3.53
N THR A 44 8.22 9.81 2.72
CA THR A 44 7.37 10.95 3.07
C THR A 44 6.06 10.45 3.69
N GLU A 45 5.23 11.35 4.18
CA GLU A 45 3.95 10.97 4.78
C GLU A 45 3.09 10.11 3.83
N PHE A 46 3.10 10.42 2.54
CA PHE A 46 2.31 9.72 1.52
C PHE A 46 3.15 8.80 0.64
N GLY A 47 4.39 8.54 1.04
CA GLY A 47 5.29 7.66 0.31
C GLY A 47 4.79 6.22 0.34
N TRP A 48 5.03 5.50 -0.76
CA TRP A 48 4.55 4.14 -0.89
C TRP A 48 5.55 3.26 -1.63
N GLU A 49 5.38 1.98 -1.45
CA GLU A 49 6.26 0.96 -2.01
C GLU A 49 5.40 -0.17 -2.57
N ILE A 50 5.95 -0.92 -3.50
CA ILE A 50 5.31 -2.14 -3.98
C ILE A 50 5.66 -3.26 -3.03
N ASP A 51 4.65 -3.95 -2.54
CA ASP A 51 4.78 -5.06 -1.63
C ASP A 51 4.37 -6.38 -2.29
N HIS A 52 5.10 -7.45 -1.99
CA HIS A 52 4.70 -8.81 -2.36
C HIS A 52 3.72 -9.32 -1.30
N ILE A 53 2.48 -9.57 -1.69
CA ILE A 53 1.44 -10.07 -0.78
C ILE A 53 1.95 -11.34 -0.11
N LYS A 54 2.38 -12.32 -0.91
CA LYS A 54 3.18 -13.45 -0.42
C LYS A 54 4.65 -13.08 -0.60
N PRO A 55 5.44 -13.03 0.48
CA PRO A 55 6.83 -12.61 0.38
C PRO A 55 7.68 -13.48 -0.53
N VAL A 56 8.67 -12.89 -1.16
CA VAL A 56 9.63 -13.61 -2.00
C VAL A 56 10.33 -14.71 -1.19
N SER A 57 10.67 -14.44 0.07
CA SER A 57 11.29 -15.41 0.98
C SER A 57 10.42 -16.64 1.23
N LYS A 58 9.12 -16.56 0.95
CA LYS A 58 8.16 -17.65 1.10
C LYS A 58 7.66 -18.17 -0.24
N GLY A 59 8.35 -17.88 -1.32
CA GLY A 59 8.01 -18.35 -2.66
C GLY A 59 7.09 -17.44 -3.44
N GLY A 60 6.85 -16.22 -2.97
CA GLY A 60 6.03 -15.23 -3.69
C GLY A 60 6.72 -14.76 -4.96
N ARG A 61 5.93 -14.55 -6.02
CA ARG A 61 6.41 -14.11 -7.33
C ARG A 61 6.07 -12.65 -7.56
N SER A 62 6.79 -12.02 -8.48
CA SER A 62 6.61 -10.60 -8.82
C SER A 62 5.58 -10.42 -9.93
N GLU A 63 4.51 -11.20 -9.90
CA GLU A 63 3.39 -11.05 -10.82
C GLU A 63 2.35 -10.11 -10.24
N ILE A 64 1.63 -9.40 -11.10
CA ILE A 64 0.71 -8.34 -10.67
C ILE A 64 -0.32 -8.83 -9.62
N TRP A 65 -0.76 -10.06 -9.71
CA TRP A 65 -1.72 -10.61 -8.74
C TRP A 65 -1.14 -10.77 -7.34
N ASN A 66 0.20 -10.76 -7.20
CA ASN A 66 0.89 -10.87 -5.92
C ASN A 66 1.49 -9.56 -5.45
N LEU A 67 1.20 -8.45 -6.12
CA LEU A 67 1.75 -7.15 -5.79
C LEU A 67 0.64 -6.21 -5.32
N GLN A 68 0.98 -5.33 -4.39
CA GLN A 68 0.05 -4.33 -3.89
C GLN A 68 0.81 -3.06 -3.49
N PRO A 69 0.15 -1.89 -3.56
CA PRO A 69 0.76 -0.68 -3.05
C PRO A 69 0.56 -0.61 -1.53
N LEU A 70 1.62 -0.31 -0.80
CA LEU A 70 1.53 -0.05 0.64
C LEU A 70 2.27 1.24 0.97
N GLN A 71 1.69 2.04 1.86
CA GLN A 71 2.41 3.15 2.46
C GLN A 71 3.68 2.58 3.12
N TRP A 72 4.79 3.30 3.01
CA TRP A 72 6.10 2.73 3.34
C TRP A 72 6.23 2.21 4.77
N GLU A 73 5.58 2.86 5.74
CA GLU A 73 5.61 2.41 7.14
C GLU A 73 4.86 1.09 7.31
N ASN A 74 3.70 0.97 6.65
CA ASN A 74 2.93 -0.26 6.66
C ASN A 74 3.70 -1.39 5.98
N ASN A 75 4.39 -1.09 4.88
CA ASN A 75 5.19 -2.09 4.19
C ASN A 75 6.33 -2.60 5.07
N ARG A 76 7.01 -1.72 5.76
CA ARG A 76 8.11 -2.09 6.66
C ARG A 76 7.62 -2.85 7.88
N ALA A 77 6.43 -2.51 8.40
CA ALA A 77 5.82 -3.26 9.49
C ALA A 77 5.46 -4.68 9.09
N LYS A 78 5.03 -4.86 7.82
CA LYS A 78 4.72 -6.19 7.29
C LYS A 78 5.98 -7.05 7.16
N SER A 79 7.11 -6.46 6.74
CA SER A 79 8.37 -7.17 6.54
C SER A 79 8.17 -8.44 5.69
N ASP A 80 8.63 -9.59 6.16
CA ASP A 80 8.48 -10.88 5.48
C ASP A 80 7.19 -11.61 5.85
N GLY A 81 6.30 -10.95 6.58
CA GLY A 81 5.01 -11.52 6.94
C GLY A 81 4.00 -11.45 5.80
N VAL A 82 2.95 -12.23 5.89
CA VAL A 82 1.82 -12.19 4.97
C VAL A 82 0.83 -11.12 5.42
N GLU A 83 0.71 -10.92 6.71
CA GLU A 83 -0.18 -9.93 7.30
C GLU A 83 0.61 -8.80 7.93
N ILE A 84 -0.02 -7.64 8.02
CA ILE A 84 0.57 -6.49 8.69
C ILE A 84 0.19 -6.59 10.17
N PRO A 85 1.17 -6.87 11.05
CA PRO A 85 0.86 -7.08 12.47
C PRO A 85 0.39 -5.81 13.17
N VAL A 86 0.86 -4.65 12.71
CA VAL A 86 0.45 -3.36 13.26
C VAL A 86 0.35 -2.37 12.11
N ILE A 87 -0.80 -1.74 11.97
CA ILE A 87 -0.98 -0.69 10.97
C ILE A 87 -0.28 0.57 11.48
N LYS A 88 0.73 1.02 10.74
CA LYS A 88 1.56 2.17 11.11
C LYS A 88 1.03 3.49 10.55
N ALA A 89 0.36 3.43 9.42
CA ALA A 89 -0.16 4.64 8.78
C ALA A 89 -1.62 4.43 8.40
N CYS A 90 -2.47 5.38 8.80
CA CYS A 90 -3.89 5.38 8.52
C CYS A 90 -4.36 6.83 8.64
N GLN A 91 -4.20 7.59 7.55
CA GLN A 91 -4.46 9.02 7.56
C GLN A 91 -5.93 9.32 7.26
N GLY A 92 -6.41 10.42 7.84
CA GLY A 92 -7.76 10.87 7.64
C GLY A 92 -8.76 10.13 8.54
N ARG A 93 -9.85 10.79 8.86
CA ARG A 93 -10.82 10.27 9.82
C ARG A 93 -11.53 9.03 9.31
N ASN A 94 -11.97 9.07 8.06
CA ASN A 94 -12.67 7.93 7.46
C ASN A 94 -11.74 6.74 7.33
N VAL A 95 -10.48 7.02 7.09
CA VAL A 95 -9.45 6.00 6.97
C VAL A 95 -9.18 5.36 8.32
N LYS A 96 -9.17 6.16 9.39
CA LYS A 96 -9.03 5.63 10.75
C LYS A 96 -10.18 4.69 11.10
N ASP A 97 -11.39 5.03 10.71
CA ASP A 97 -12.54 4.16 10.93
C ASP A 97 -12.37 2.85 10.19
N ILE A 98 -11.88 2.91 8.94
CA ILE A 98 -11.59 1.71 8.14
C ILE A 98 -10.51 0.88 8.83
N CYS A 99 -9.43 1.49 9.29
CA CYS A 99 -8.37 0.80 10.00
C CYS A 99 -8.88 0.15 11.28
N SER A 100 -9.69 0.87 12.04
CA SER A 100 -10.28 0.34 13.27
C SER A 100 -11.14 -0.88 12.99
N LYS A 101 -11.92 -0.85 11.90
CA LYS A 101 -12.72 -2.00 11.50
C LYS A 101 -11.85 -3.19 11.11
N ILE A 102 -10.78 -2.95 10.37
CA ILE A 102 -9.85 -4.01 10.00
C ILE A 102 -9.23 -4.66 11.23
N LEU A 103 -8.92 -3.87 12.25
CA LEU A 103 -8.28 -4.36 13.47
C LEU A 103 -9.23 -5.10 14.39
N PHE A 104 -10.51 -4.77 14.41
CA PHE A 104 -11.46 -5.27 15.40
C PHE A 104 -12.58 -6.12 14.82
N GLU A 105 -12.64 -6.25 13.54
CA GLU A 105 -13.53 -7.17 12.86
C GLU A 105 -12.80 -8.43 12.45
#